data_982033c14da325383e93109a2d71e2ff
#
_entry.id   982033c14da325383e93109a2d71e2ff
#
_cell.length_a   1.000
_cell.length_b   1.000
_cell.length_c   1.000
_cell.angle_alpha   90.00
_cell.angle_beta   90.00
_cell.angle_gamma   90.00
#
_symmetry.space_group_name_H-M   'P 1'
#
loop_
_entity.id
_entity.type
_entity.pdbx_description
1 polymer ?
#
loop_
_entity_poly.entity_id
_entity_poly.type
_entity_poly.pdbx_seq_one_letter_code
_entity_poly.pdbx_strand_id
1 'polypeptide(L)'
;MNFQFTSKIKRNLFIIIAAGLVMFVIGFMGEKNHMYSTVETSEDGSESVLVEYYKELPFSKEEFISNVKSSASENGISVDFEDMTAHHAGEGHGESAHHDEFEFKMLLTPHALETEGSHDDAHGDEAHGDDHGSHGAVHHSPIETLEHILHEEGSFTDTGHARSWSNLLVNSFFFFGIGLGALFFIALQYATESGWGVVYKRILEAIIGWLPVGAIFLVFVFFAGSMHWNHIWHWMDPAVTDPTNAHFDPIIANKKPFLSQGFFWFMNVIYFAVFLLFARGFRKRSLQEDLEGGTKIHMKNFAKGALFLVLFGYLSSVMSWHWIMSIDTHWFSTLFGWFVFSGIWVSATIFILLLVFWLKGQGYVEFINESHIHDMGKWMFAISFLWTYLFFSQFMLIWYADIPEEVTYYLDRFGNYKWILWTTVAVNFVIPIVLLMSREAKRSKPTILIIGAILFVFHWVDVFILVMPGSVFDHWSIGLLEVGMFVSFLGLFIFVVLRTLSKAPLLVKNHPYLDENLHQHT
;
A
#
# COMPACT_ATOMS: atom_id res chain seq x y z
N MET A 1 -10.69 34.75 13.04
CA MET A 1 -9.94 34.00 14.08
C MET A 1 -8.84 33.18 13.42
N ASN A 2 -7.59 33.28 13.90
CA ASN A 2 -6.47 32.53 13.33
C ASN A 2 -6.07 31.43 14.31
N PHE A 3 -5.78 30.23 13.78
CA PHE A 3 -5.23 29.14 14.59
C PHE A 3 -3.79 29.47 15.02
N GLN A 4 -3.53 29.34 16.32
CA GLN A 4 -2.19 29.57 16.86
C GLN A 4 -1.44 28.22 16.98
N PHE A 5 -0.45 28.01 16.13
CA PHE A 5 0.43 26.86 16.18
C PHE A 5 1.51 27.07 17.26
N THR A 6 1.12 26.89 18.52
CA THR A 6 1.93 27.17 19.70
C THR A 6 3.16 26.27 19.84
N SER A 7 4.18 26.73 20.57
CA SER A 7 5.38 25.93 20.86
C SER A 7 5.05 24.62 21.60
N LYS A 8 4.01 24.62 22.45
CA LYS A 8 3.53 23.42 23.15
C LYS A 8 3.03 22.36 22.16
N ILE A 9 2.18 22.77 21.19
CA ILE A 9 1.66 21.84 20.15
C ILE A 9 2.81 21.29 19.31
N LYS A 10 3.74 22.15 18.86
CA LYS A 10 4.92 21.74 18.10
C LYS A 10 5.74 20.69 18.87
N ARG A 11 6.06 20.99 20.15
CA ARG A 11 6.83 20.07 21.00
C ARG A 11 6.13 18.71 21.13
N ASN A 12 4.82 18.70 21.40
CA ASN A 12 4.09 17.45 21.55
C ASN A 12 4.10 16.61 20.25
N LEU A 13 3.97 17.26 19.09
CA LEU A 13 4.05 16.58 17.80
C LEU A 13 5.46 16.04 17.53
N PHE A 14 6.50 16.78 17.87
CA PHE A 14 7.88 16.28 17.77
C PHE A 14 8.12 15.08 18.67
N ILE A 15 7.53 15.06 19.88
CA ILE A 15 7.60 13.90 20.78
C ILE A 15 6.91 12.69 20.14
N ILE A 16 5.74 12.86 19.54
CA ILE A 16 5.00 11.79 18.84
C ILE A 16 5.82 11.25 17.67
N ILE A 17 6.38 12.12 16.83
CA ILE A 17 7.23 11.72 15.70
C ILE A 17 8.47 10.97 16.20
N ALA A 18 9.14 11.50 17.22
CA ALA A 18 10.34 10.87 17.78
C ALA A 18 10.02 9.49 18.43
N ALA A 19 8.91 9.40 19.17
CA ALA A 19 8.46 8.13 19.74
C ALA A 19 8.15 7.08 18.65
N GLY A 20 7.46 7.48 17.59
CA GLY A 20 7.20 6.61 16.45
C GLY A 20 8.49 6.17 15.74
N LEU A 21 9.45 7.08 15.54
CA LEU A 21 10.75 6.74 14.95
C LEU A 21 11.56 5.78 15.84
N VAL A 22 11.52 5.96 17.15
CA VAL A 22 12.18 5.02 18.09
C VAL A 22 11.53 3.64 18.00
N MET A 23 10.19 3.57 17.99
CA MET A 23 9.47 2.30 17.81
C MET A 23 9.82 1.64 16.48
N PHE A 24 9.86 2.41 15.39
CA PHE A 24 10.25 1.94 14.07
C PHE A 24 11.68 1.37 14.09
N VAL A 25 12.65 2.10 14.65
CA VAL A 25 14.05 1.66 14.72
C VAL A 25 14.19 0.37 15.55
N ILE A 26 13.49 0.28 16.69
CA ILE A 26 13.50 -0.95 17.51
C ILE A 26 12.89 -2.11 16.73
N GLY A 27 11.76 -1.88 16.04
CA GLY A 27 11.12 -2.89 15.20
C GLY A 27 12.02 -3.32 14.04
N PHE A 28 12.66 -2.36 13.37
CA PHE A 28 13.59 -2.61 12.26
C PHE A 28 14.83 -3.39 12.72
N MET A 29 15.42 -3.03 13.85
CA MET A 29 16.55 -3.79 14.43
C MET A 29 16.16 -5.20 14.91
N GLY A 30 14.88 -5.40 15.21
CA GLY A 30 14.33 -6.71 15.54
C GLY A 30 13.89 -7.52 14.31
N GLU A 31 13.84 -6.89 13.14
CA GLU A 31 13.57 -7.54 11.87
C GLU A 31 14.86 -8.24 11.42
N LYS A 32 15.03 -9.46 11.86
CA LYS A 32 16.12 -10.29 11.38
C LYS A 32 15.68 -10.91 10.06
N ASN A 33 16.53 -10.75 9.07
CA ASN A 33 16.39 -11.47 7.81
C ASN A 33 16.53 -12.97 8.07
N HIS A 34 15.65 -13.73 7.47
CA HIS A 34 15.47 -15.09 7.89
C HIS A 34 16.29 -16.09 7.10
N MET A 35 16.54 -15.81 5.83
CA MET A 35 17.31 -16.70 4.98
C MET A 35 17.76 -16.00 3.70
N TYR A 36 18.99 -16.29 3.25
CA TYR A 36 19.52 -15.84 1.96
C TYR A 36 19.90 -17.06 1.17
N SER A 37 19.54 -17.11 -0.10
CA SER A 37 20.11 -18.06 -1.06
C SER A 37 20.93 -17.30 -2.09
N THR A 38 22.12 -17.76 -2.37
CA THR A 38 22.96 -17.26 -3.46
C THR A 38 23.41 -18.43 -4.31
N VAL A 39 23.25 -18.29 -5.63
CA VAL A 39 23.78 -19.29 -6.56
C VAL A 39 25.26 -18.96 -6.78
N GLU A 40 26.14 -19.90 -6.45
CA GLU A 40 27.56 -19.81 -6.70
C GLU A 40 27.94 -20.74 -7.87
N THR A 41 28.57 -20.19 -8.88
CA THR A 41 29.16 -20.97 -9.97
C THR A 41 30.64 -21.12 -9.70
N SER A 42 31.10 -22.37 -9.51
CA SER A 42 32.51 -22.67 -9.30
C SER A 42 33.32 -22.53 -10.59
N GLU A 43 34.66 -22.40 -10.50
CA GLU A 43 35.56 -22.26 -11.65
C GLU A 43 35.49 -23.46 -12.62
N ASP A 44 35.00 -24.60 -12.17
CA ASP A 44 34.80 -25.82 -12.98
C ASP A 44 33.42 -25.85 -13.68
N GLY A 45 32.60 -24.82 -13.49
CA GLY A 45 31.24 -24.71 -14.07
C GLY A 45 30.17 -25.44 -13.27
N SER A 46 30.48 -25.99 -12.10
CA SER A 46 29.46 -26.55 -11.21
C SER A 46 28.70 -25.42 -10.51
N GLU A 47 27.39 -25.55 -10.44
CA GLU A 47 26.52 -24.61 -9.75
C GLU A 47 26.10 -25.18 -8.39
N SER A 48 26.09 -24.33 -7.39
CA SER A 48 25.69 -24.65 -6.04
C SER A 48 24.87 -23.53 -5.45
N VAL A 49 23.92 -23.85 -4.54
CA VAL A 49 23.13 -22.85 -3.82
C VAL A 49 23.66 -22.77 -2.41
N LEU A 50 24.24 -21.63 -2.04
CA LEU A 50 24.61 -21.28 -0.68
C LEU A 50 23.39 -20.72 0.03
N VAL A 51 23.04 -21.29 1.18
CA VAL A 51 21.90 -20.88 1.98
C VAL A 51 22.39 -20.45 3.37
N GLU A 52 22.16 -19.20 3.71
CA GLU A 52 22.46 -18.65 5.03
C GLU A 52 21.16 -18.39 5.81
N TYR A 53 21.09 -18.87 7.05
CA TYR A 53 19.93 -18.75 7.90
C TYR A 53 20.24 -18.14 9.26
N TYR A 54 19.50 -17.11 9.65
CA TYR A 54 19.78 -16.26 10.82
C TYR A 54 18.71 -16.24 11.92
N LYS A 55 17.75 -17.17 11.95
CA LYS A 55 16.68 -17.18 12.97
C LYS A 55 16.31 -18.60 13.40
N GLU A 56 15.66 -18.69 14.56
CA GLU A 56 14.99 -19.94 15.00
C GLU A 56 14.03 -20.42 13.93
N LEU A 57 14.31 -21.56 13.35
CA LEU A 57 13.41 -22.27 12.46
C LEU A 57 12.19 -22.76 13.26
N PRO A 58 10.99 -22.77 12.69
CA PRO A 58 9.85 -23.39 13.32
C PRO A 58 9.97 -24.92 13.37
N PHE A 59 11.01 -25.49 12.77
CA PHE A 59 11.35 -26.91 12.71
C PHE A 59 12.85 -27.12 12.93
N SER A 60 13.27 -28.35 13.21
CA SER A 60 14.70 -28.65 13.41
C SER A 60 15.45 -28.60 12.07
N LYS A 61 16.78 -28.36 12.12
CA LYS A 61 17.68 -28.38 10.95
C LYS A 61 17.55 -29.69 10.17
N GLU A 62 17.47 -30.82 10.89
CA GLU A 62 17.35 -32.15 10.30
C GLU A 62 16.00 -32.31 9.58
N GLU A 63 14.93 -31.78 10.14
CA GLU A 63 13.60 -31.80 9.54
C GLU A 63 13.55 -30.96 8.26
N PHE A 64 14.13 -29.76 8.26
CA PHE A 64 14.26 -28.91 7.09
C PHE A 64 15.04 -29.59 5.96
N ILE A 65 16.24 -30.12 6.26
CA ILE A 65 17.07 -30.84 5.28
C ILE A 65 16.32 -32.07 4.73
N SER A 66 15.56 -32.78 5.59
CA SER A 66 14.76 -33.93 5.17
C SER A 66 13.65 -33.52 4.21
N ASN A 67 12.94 -32.42 4.50
CA ASN A 67 11.85 -31.93 3.65
C ASN A 67 12.39 -31.46 2.29
N VAL A 68 13.44 -30.65 2.27
CA VAL A 68 14.07 -30.21 1.03
C VAL A 68 14.57 -31.39 0.19
N LYS A 69 15.20 -32.40 0.79
CA LYS A 69 15.62 -33.61 0.08
C LYS A 69 14.43 -34.41 -0.48
N SER A 70 13.33 -34.51 0.26
CA SER A 70 12.11 -35.17 -0.20
C SER A 70 11.51 -34.46 -1.40
N SER A 71 11.30 -33.13 -1.28
CA SER A 71 10.71 -32.32 -2.35
C SER A 71 11.62 -32.25 -3.59
N ALA A 72 12.94 -32.19 -3.42
CA ALA A 72 13.90 -32.26 -4.52
C ALA A 72 13.83 -33.62 -5.22
N SER A 73 13.77 -34.73 -4.46
CA SER A 73 13.66 -36.09 -5.01
C SER A 73 12.35 -36.31 -5.78
N GLU A 74 11.24 -35.74 -5.32
CA GLU A 74 9.95 -35.76 -6.03
C GLU A 74 10.01 -35.06 -7.38
N ASN A 75 10.85 -34.03 -7.49
CA ASN A 75 11.12 -33.29 -8.72
C ASN A 75 12.29 -33.86 -9.54
N GLY A 76 12.82 -35.02 -9.17
CA GLY A 76 13.88 -35.70 -9.90
C GLY A 76 15.29 -35.11 -9.68
N ILE A 77 15.46 -34.27 -8.66
CA ILE A 77 16.71 -33.63 -8.33
C ILE A 77 17.35 -34.31 -7.12
N SER A 78 18.64 -34.65 -7.22
CA SER A 78 19.42 -35.18 -6.09
C SER A 78 20.32 -34.08 -5.54
N VAL A 79 20.20 -33.78 -4.24
CA VAL A 79 20.88 -32.68 -3.57
C VAL A 79 21.68 -33.21 -2.37
N ASP A 80 22.96 -32.86 -2.33
CA ASP A 80 23.82 -33.08 -1.17
C ASP A 80 24.00 -31.79 -0.37
N PHE A 81 24.03 -31.90 0.96
CA PHE A 81 24.17 -30.79 1.88
C PHE A 81 25.55 -30.80 2.51
N GLU A 82 26.27 -29.69 2.37
CA GLU A 82 27.53 -29.44 3.08
C GLU A 82 27.29 -28.40 4.18
N ASP A 83 27.58 -28.75 5.42
CA ASP A 83 27.41 -27.85 6.58
C ASP A 83 28.62 -26.91 6.70
N MET A 84 28.41 -25.63 6.43
CA MET A 84 29.42 -24.58 6.46
C MET A 84 29.50 -23.86 7.81
N THR A 85 28.62 -24.15 8.75
CA THR A 85 28.48 -23.46 10.04
C THR A 85 29.78 -23.51 10.89
N ALA A 86 30.65 -24.49 10.65
CA ALA A 86 31.92 -24.65 11.37
C ALA A 86 33.04 -23.71 10.91
N HIS A 87 32.94 -23.06 9.77
CA HIS A 87 33.98 -22.23 9.19
C HIS A 87 34.05 -20.81 9.78
N HIS A 88 32.97 -20.28 10.35
CA HIS A 88 32.93 -18.93 10.93
C HIS A 88 33.13 -18.88 12.46
N ALA A 89 33.27 -20.00 13.16
CA ALA A 89 33.50 -20.04 14.61
C ALA A 89 34.93 -19.64 15.07
N GLY A 90 35.77 -19.15 14.15
CA GLY A 90 37.22 -18.95 14.37
C GLY A 90 37.69 -17.55 14.73
N GLU A 91 36.91 -16.48 14.66
CA GLU A 91 37.39 -15.13 14.95
C GLU A 91 36.43 -14.31 15.84
N GLY A 92 36.72 -14.34 17.14
CA GLY A 92 36.68 -13.13 18.00
C GLY A 92 35.43 -12.73 18.75
N HIS A 93 35.42 -13.01 20.03
CA HIS A 93 34.90 -12.21 21.15
C HIS A 93 33.40 -12.11 21.45
N GLY A 94 33.03 -12.65 22.59
CA GLY A 94 32.01 -12.14 23.51
C GLY A 94 30.77 -13.02 23.64
N GLU A 95 30.70 -13.64 24.82
CA GLU A 95 29.49 -14.29 25.34
C GLU A 95 28.24 -13.42 25.17
N SER A 96 27.33 -13.83 24.32
CA SER A 96 25.89 -13.55 24.48
C SER A 96 25.06 -14.49 23.64
N ALA A 97 24.25 -15.30 24.32
CA ALA A 97 22.99 -15.93 23.92
C ALA A 97 22.94 -16.61 22.53
N HIS A 98 22.85 -17.91 22.58
CA HIS A 98 22.43 -18.84 21.55
C HIS A 98 21.43 -18.24 20.54
N HIS A 99 21.93 -17.91 19.37
CA HIS A 99 21.14 -17.82 18.16
C HIS A 99 21.63 -18.96 17.28
N ASP A 100 20.74 -19.88 16.92
CA ASP A 100 21.02 -20.95 15.98
C ASP A 100 21.19 -20.31 14.58
N GLU A 101 22.39 -19.82 14.31
CA GLU A 101 22.84 -19.43 12.97
C GLU A 101 23.38 -20.69 12.33
N PHE A 102 22.89 -21.07 11.16
CA PHE A 102 23.50 -22.12 10.38
C PHE A 102 23.60 -21.73 8.90
N GLU A 103 24.71 -22.11 8.34
CA GLU A 103 25.07 -21.93 6.95
C GLU A 103 25.26 -23.31 6.33
N PHE A 104 24.67 -23.59 5.18
CA PHE A 104 24.87 -24.83 4.46
C PHE A 104 24.89 -24.59 2.96
N LYS A 105 25.68 -25.40 2.26
CA LYS A 105 25.81 -25.39 0.82
C LYS A 105 25.08 -26.60 0.25
N MET A 106 24.20 -26.36 -0.71
CA MET A 106 23.54 -27.41 -1.45
C MET A 106 24.28 -27.65 -2.77
N LEU A 107 24.75 -28.86 -2.96
CA LEU A 107 25.45 -29.28 -4.16
C LEU A 107 24.50 -30.15 -5.00
N LEU A 108 24.32 -29.76 -6.27
CA LEU A 108 23.64 -30.61 -7.25
C LEU A 108 24.55 -31.77 -7.59
N THR A 109 24.08 -33.01 -7.45
CA THR A 109 24.85 -34.16 -7.88
C THR A 109 24.92 -34.23 -9.40
N PRO A 110 26.06 -34.67 -9.99
CA PRO A 110 26.27 -34.70 -11.44
C PRO A 110 25.19 -35.47 -12.23
N HIS A 111 24.47 -36.39 -11.57
CA HIS A 111 23.41 -37.15 -12.22
C HIS A 111 22.16 -36.31 -12.58
N ALA A 112 21.96 -35.17 -11.94
CA ALA A 112 20.89 -34.22 -12.25
C ALA A 112 21.18 -33.40 -13.52
N LEU A 113 22.43 -33.27 -13.90
CA LEU A 113 22.89 -32.51 -15.08
C LEU A 113 22.89 -33.35 -16.38
N GLU A 114 22.81 -34.69 -16.30
CA GLU A 114 22.89 -35.58 -17.47
C GLU A 114 21.53 -35.86 -18.17
N THR A 115 20.41 -35.42 -17.64
CA THR A 115 19.08 -35.66 -18.23
C THR A 115 18.73 -34.76 -19.41
N GLU A 116 19.55 -33.80 -19.80
CA GLU A 116 19.31 -32.90 -20.94
C GLU A 116 19.95 -33.34 -22.27
N GLY A 117 20.58 -34.51 -22.34
CA GLY A 117 21.44 -34.86 -23.49
C GLY A 117 21.16 -36.18 -24.19
N SER A 118 19.94 -36.72 -24.34
CA SER A 118 19.73 -37.82 -25.27
C SER A 118 18.29 -37.96 -25.76
N HIS A 119 17.98 -37.32 -26.87
CA HIS A 119 16.98 -37.81 -27.81
C HIS A 119 17.58 -37.84 -29.20
N ASP A 120 18.11 -39.02 -29.51
CA ASP A 120 18.40 -39.43 -30.85
C ASP A 120 17.14 -39.91 -31.59
N ASP A 121 17.11 -39.56 -32.83
CA ASP A 121 16.13 -39.87 -33.88
C ASP A 121 15.54 -41.26 -33.89
N ALA A 122 14.23 -41.36 -34.08
CA ALA A 122 13.62 -42.44 -34.85
C ALA A 122 12.23 -42.08 -35.41
N HIS A 123 12.15 -42.25 -36.70
CA HIS A 123 11.02 -42.10 -37.63
C HIS A 123 9.70 -42.79 -37.21
N GLY A 124 8.58 -42.15 -37.62
CA GLY A 124 7.53 -42.96 -38.27
C GLY A 124 6.09 -42.73 -37.81
N ASP A 125 5.33 -42.21 -38.76
CA ASP A 125 3.90 -42.48 -39.04
C ASP A 125 2.79 -41.70 -38.37
N GLU A 126 1.99 -41.14 -39.26
CA GLU A 126 0.75 -40.36 -39.12
C GLU A 126 -0.39 -41.14 -38.43
N ALA A 127 -1.13 -40.49 -37.56
CA ALA A 127 -2.59 -40.70 -37.42
C ALA A 127 -3.25 -39.55 -36.67
N HIS A 128 -4.33 -39.07 -37.24
CA HIS A 128 -5.27 -38.04 -36.73
C HIS A 128 -5.88 -38.41 -35.38
N GLY A 129 -6.13 -37.43 -34.53
CA GLY A 129 -7.19 -37.49 -33.53
C GLY A 129 -6.99 -36.59 -32.32
N ASP A 130 -7.84 -35.54 -32.27
CA ASP A 130 -8.38 -34.88 -31.10
C ASP A 130 -7.46 -34.13 -30.12
N ASP A 131 -7.58 -32.83 -30.26
CA ASP A 131 -7.14 -31.72 -29.46
C ASP A 131 -7.69 -31.78 -28.01
N HIS A 132 -6.85 -32.19 -27.06
CA HIS A 132 -6.97 -31.82 -25.66
C HIS A 132 -5.63 -31.26 -25.21
N GLY A 133 -5.62 -29.94 -24.96
CA GLY A 133 -4.46 -29.17 -24.57
C GLY A 133 -3.72 -29.78 -23.39
N SER A 134 -2.57 -30.36 -23.66
CA SER A 134 -1.58 -30.66 -22.65
C SER A 134 -0.86 -29.35 -22.32
N HIS A 135 -0.99 -28.88 -21.10
CA HIS A 135 -0.11 -27.88 -20.52
C HIS A 135 1.33 -28.35 -20.72
N GLY A 136 2.09 -27.66 -21.55
CA GLY A 136 3.52 -27.87 -21.66
C GLY A 136 4.14 -27.61 -20.29
N ALA A 137 4.72 -28.62 -19.69
CA ALA A 137 5.55 -28.49 -18.52
C ALA A 137 6.68 -27.50 -18.88
N VAL A 138 6.72 -26.37 -18.20
CA VAL A 138 7.87 -25.47 -18.24
C VAL A 138 9.02 -26.24 -17.62
N HIS A 139 10.01 -26.65 -18.41
CA HIS A 139 11.24 -27.27 -17.93
C HIS A 139 12.06 -26.18 -17.23
N HIS A 140 11.90 -26.08 -15.91
CA HIS A 140 12.80 -25.28 -15.09
C HIS A 140 14.18 -25.98 -15.04
N SER A 141 15.25 -25.21 -14.99
CA SER A 141 16.58 -25.76 -14.70
C SER A 141 16.57 -26.42 -13.32
N PRO A 142 17.44 -27.42 -13.04
CA PRO A 142 17.52 -28.04 -11.73
C PRO A 142 17.73 -27.04 -10.59
N ILE A 143 18.44 -25.94 -10.84
CA ILE A 143 18.68 -24.85 -9.88
C ILE A 143 17.40 -24.04 -9.64
N GLU A 144 16.67 -23.64 -10.68
CA GLU A 144 15.39 -22.94 -10.52
C GLU A 144 14.37 -23.78 -9.78
N THR A 145 14.32 -25.10 -10.04
CA THR A 145 13.45 -26.01 -9.31
C THR A 145 13.87 -26.10 -7.85
N LEU A 146 15.18 -26.12 -7.56
CA LEU A 146 15.69 -26.13 -6.19
C LEU A 146 15.39 -24.82 -5.46
N GLU A 147 15.57 -23.67 -6.11
CA GLU A 147 15.19 -22.37 -5.55
C GLU A 147 13.67 -22.31 -5.25
N HIS A 148 12.83 -22.86 -6.13
CA HIS A 148 11.40 -22.94 -5.90
C HIS A 148 11.07 -23.82 -4.69
N ILE A 149 11.70 -24.99 -4.57
CA ILE A 149 11.54 -25.89 -3.42
C ILE A 149 11.99 -25.19 -2.12
N LEU A 150 13.11 -24.50 -2.15
CA LEU A 150 13.59 -23.72 -1.01
C LEU A 150 12.60 -22.62 -0.64
N HIS A 151 12.01 -21.95 -1.62
CA HIS A 151 10.95 -20.96 -1.40
C HIS A 151 9.72 -21.58 -0.72
N GLU A 152 9.29 -22.76 -1.13
CA GLU A 152 8.13 -23.44 -0.54
C GLU A 152 8.43 -23.99 0.86
N GLU A 153 9.53 -24.70 1.04
CA GLU A 153 9.86 -25.37 2.29
C GLU A 153 10.52 -24.44 3.34
N GLY A 154 11.19 -23.40 2.90
CA GLY A 154 11.98 -22.52 3.76
C GLY A 154 11.37 -21.16 4.06
N SER A 155 10.24 -20.81 3.43
CA SER A 155 9.67 -19.45 3.54
C SER A 155 10.69 -18.34 3.23
N PHE A 156 11.41 -18.50 2.15
CA PHE A 156 12.42 -17.52 1.72
C PHE A 156 11.82 -16.20 1.30
N THR A 157 12.26 -15.13 1.90
CA THR A 157 12.15 -13.80 1.31
C THR A 157 13.55 -13.30 0.95
N ASP A 158 13.84 -13.25 -0.31
CA ASP A 158 15.08 -12.73 -0.90
C ASP A 158 15.30 -11.22 -0.62
N THR A 159 14.52 -10.60 0.21
CA THR A 159 14.59 -9.16 0.44
C THR A 159 14.60 -8.83 1.91
N GLY A 160 15.78 -8.84 2.46
CA GLY A 160 16.00 -8.42 3.84
C GLY A 160 15.63 -6.98 4.12
N HIS A 161 14.40 -6.59 4.05
CA HIS A 161 13.76 -5.32 4.42
C HIS A 161 12.49 -5.08 3.58
N ALA A 162 11.99 -6.10 2.84
CA ALA A 162 10.76 -5.99 2.05
C ALA A 162 9.60 -5.44 2.88
N ARG A 163 9.45 -5.94 4.10
CA ARG A 163 8.42 -5.51 5.05
C ARG A 163 8.56 -4.03 5.43
N SER A 164 9.78 -3.54 5.65
CA SER A 164 10.03 -2.12 5.95
C SER A 164 9.70 -1.22 4.78
N TRP A 165 10.06 -1.61 3.55
CA TRP A 165 9.75 -0.87 2.33
C TRP A 165 8.26 -0.87 2.02
N SER A 166 7.59 -2.02 2.15
CA SER A 166 6.15 -2.16 1.95
C SER A 166 5.37 -1.32 2.95
N ASN A 167 5.80 -1.31 4.21
CA ASN A 167 5.19 -0.47 5.24
C ASN A 167 5.42 1.03 4.98
N LEU A 168 6.57 1.42 4.45
CA LEU A 168 6.81 2.80 3.99
C LEU A 168 5.86 3.17 2.85
N LEU A 169 5.60 2.27 1.91
CA LEU A 169 4.60 2.47 0.85
C LEU A 169 3.20 2.60 1.44
N VAL A 170 2.77 1.70 2.34
CA VAL A 170 1.47 1.75 3.02
C VAL A 170 1.22 3.11 3.66
N ASN A 171 2.16 3.58 4.47
CA ASN A 171 2.00 4.86 5.17
C ASN A 171 2.07 6.05 4.22
N SER A 172 2.99 6.05 3.26
CA SER A 172 3.11 7.12 2.27
C SER A 172 1.84 7.24 1.43
N PHE A 173 1.28 6.11 0.98
CA PHE A 173 0.06 6.07 0.18
C PHE A 173 -1.17 6.46 1.00
N PHE A 174 -1.33 5.94 2.22
CA PHE A 174 -2.47 6.25 3.09
C PHE A 174 -2.57 7.75 3.38
N PHE A 175 -1.49 8.37 3.87
CA PHE A 175 -1.52 9.80 4.20
C PHE A 175 -1.56 10.69 2.96
N PHE A 176 -0.93 10.32 1.85
CA PHE A 176 -1.09 11.01 0.57
C PHE A 176 -2.54 10.92 0.09
N GLY A 177 -3.15 9.76 0.22
CA GLY A 177 -4.56 9.52 -0.09
C GLY A 177 -5.51 10.45 0.67
N ILE A 178 -5.30 10.65 1.98
CA ILE A 178 -6.10 11.61 2.77
C ILE A 178 -6.00 13.03 2.18
N GLY A 179 -4.79 13.48 1.81
CA GLY A 179 -4.61 14.77 1.14
C GLY A 179 -5.31 14.86 -0.21
N LEU A 180 -5.28 13.77 -0.97
CA LEU A 180 -5.91 13.65 -2.29
C LEU A 180 -7.43 13.59 -2.18
N GLY A 181 -7.98 12.86 -1.20
CA GLY A 181 -9.41 12.82 -0.88
C GLY A 181 -9.95 14.20 -0.47
N ALA A 182 -9.18 14.96 0.31
CA ALA A 182 -9.53 16.34 0.64
C ALA A 182 -9.52 17.26 -0.60
N LEU A 183 -8.58 17.07 -1.53
CA LEU A 183 -8.52 17.80 -2.80
C LEU A 183 -9.71 17.47 -3.71
N PHE A 184 -10.07 16.20 -3.79
CA PHE A 184 -11.29 15.76 -4.48
C PHE A 184 -12.52 16.41 -3.87
N PHE A 185 -12.63 16.39 -2.54
CA PHE A 185 -13.82 16.88 -1.84
C PHE A 185 -14.00 18.40 -1.99
N ILE A 186 -12.93 19.19 -1.95
CA ILE A 186 -13.03 20.65 -2.21
C ILE A 186 -13.41 20.94 -3.68
N ALA A 187 -12.90 20.15 -4.63
CA ALA A 187 -13.27 20.29 -6.03
C ALA A 187 -14.73 19.92 -6.28
N LEU A 188 -15.23 18.87 -5.61
CA LEU A 188 -16.62 18.46 -5.63
C LEU A 188 -17.54 19.58 -5.12
N GLN A 189 -17.19 20.18 -3.97
CA GLN A 189 -17.97 21.29 -3.42
C GLN A 189 -18.05 22.49 -4.36
N TYR A 190 -16.96 22.85 -5.04
CA TYR A 190 -16.99 23.90 -6.04
C TYR A 190 -17.81 23.52 -7.26
N ALA A 191 -17.66 22.31 -7.79
CA ALA A 191 -18.33 21.87 -9.00
C ALA A 191 -19.87 21.65 -8.82
N THR A 192 -20.28 21.38 -7.59
CA THR A 192 -21.71 21.24 -7.24
C THR A 192 -22.31 22.53 -6.65
N GLU A 193 -21.54 23.61 -6.59
CA GLU A 193 -21.94 24.89 -5.94
C GLU A 193 -22.50 24.67 -4.52
N SER A 194 -21.86 23.77 -3.77
CA SER A 194 -22.34 23.30 -2.48
C SER A 194 -22.07 24.34 -1.37
N GLY A 195 -23.13 24.96 -0.86
CA GLY A 195 -23.03 25.97 0.21
C GLY A 195 -22.67 25.38 1.58
N TRP A 196 -23.19 24.18 1.92
CA TRP A 196 -23.06 23.58 3.25
C TRP A 196 -21.60 23.30 3.70
N GLY A 197 -20.67 23.15 2.78
CA GLY A 197 -19.28 22.76 3.06
C GLY A 197 -18.32 23.92 3.26
N VAL A 198 -18.77 25.16 3.13
CA VAL A 198 -17.92 26.37 3.16
C VAL A 198 -17.13 26.52 4.46
N VAL A 199 -17.72 26.12 5.60
CA VAL A 199 -17.07 26.15 6.91
C VAL A 199 -15.88 25.20 7.01
N TYR A 200 -15.83 24.15 6.20
CA TYR A 200 -14.72 23.18 6.17
C TYR A 200 -13.60 23.56 5.22
N LYS A 201 -13.80 24.57 4.36
CA LYS A 201 -12.90 24.91 3.27
C LYS A 201 -11.44 25.11 3.72
N ARG A 202 -11.20 25.84 4.82
CA ARG A 202 -9.84 26.07 5.35
C ARG A 202 -9.21 24.81 5.93
N ILE A 203 -10.01 23.92 6.50
CA ILE A 203 -9.57 22.63 7.02
C ILE A 203 -9.15 21.73 5.86
N LEU A 204 -9.98 21.63 4.80
CA LEU A 204 -9.66 20.92 3.57
C LEU A 204 -8.37 21.43 2.94
N GLU A 205 -8.23 22.73 2.78
CA GLU A 205 -7.03 23.37 2.24
C GLU A 205 -5.77 23.10 3.10
N ALA A 206 -5.93 22.96 4.41
CA ALA A 206 -4.82 22.62 5.30
C ALA A 206 -4.38 21.16 5.12
N ILE A 207 -5.32 20.23 4.97
CA ILE A 207 -5.06 18.81 4.70
C ILE A 207 -4.37 18.64 3.33
N ILE A 208 -4.86 19.33 2.30
CA ILE A 208 -4.26 19.37 0.96
C ILE A 208 -2.79 19.86 1.01
N GLY A 209 -2.45 20.69 1.99
CA GLY A 209 -1.07 21.14 2.21
C GLY A 209 -0.06 20.03 2.50
N TRP A 210 -0.52 18.80 2.78
CA TRP A 210 0.31 17.63 2.93
C TRP A 210 0.80 17.04 1.59
N LEU A 211 0.05 17.20 0.49
CA LEU A 211 0.33 16.55 -0.79
C LEU A 211 1.79 16.70 -1.27
N PRO A 212 2.46 17.88 -1.18
CA PRO A 212 3.85 17.97 -1.59
C PRO A 212 4.80 17.12 -0.75
N VAL A 213 4.52 16.98 0.56
CA VAL A 213 5.36 16.19 1.47
C VAL A 213 5.12 14.70 1.24
N GLY A 214 3.85 14.28 1.12
CA GLY A 214 3.51 12.90 0.81
C GLY A 214 4.05 12.44 -0.56
N ALA A 215 4.05 13.34 -1.57
CA ALA A 215 4.64 13.07 -2.87
C ALA A 215 6.15 12.78 -2.78
N ILE A 216 6.90 13.46 -1.89
CA ILE A 216 8.33 13.20 -1.70
C ILE A 216 8.57 11.77 -1.21
N PHE A 217 7.79 11.30 -0.23
CA PHE A 217 7.91 9.94 0.27
C PHE A 217 7.56 8.90 -0.80
N LEU A 218 6.48 9.10 -1.55
CA LEU A 218 6.10 8.19 -2.64
C LEU A 218 7.17 8.16 -3.74
N VAL A 219 7.67 9.32 -4.18
CA VAL A 219 8.75 9.40 -5.18
C VAL A 219 9.99 8.67 -4.68
N PHE A 220 10.31 8.78 -3.39
CA PHE A 220 11.45 8.06 -2.80
C PHE A 220 11.27 6.55 -2.87
N VAL A 221 10.09 6.02 -2.50
CA VAL A 221 9.79 4.58 -2.57
C VAL A 221 9.83 4.07 -4.02
N PHE A 222 9.25 4.83 -4.97
CA PHE A 222 9.26 4.47 -6.40
C PHE A 222 10.67 4.51 -7.00
N PHE A 223 11.46 5.50 -6.59
CA PHE A 223 12.86 5.60 -7.00
C PHE A 223 13.67 4.42 -6.48
N ALA A 224 13.48 4.05 -5.21
CA ALA A 224 14.11 2.89 -4.62
C ALA A 224 13.76 1.59 -5.36
N GLY A 225 12.48 1.40 -5.78
CA GLY A 225 12.06 0.28 -6.63
C GLY A 225 12.74 0.29 -7.99
N SER A 226 12.82 1.47 -8.64
CA SER A 226 13.50 1.59 -9.94
C SER A 226 15.01 1.36 -9.88
N MET A 227 15.62 1.54 -8.71
CA MET A 227 17.05 1.26 -8.44
C MET A 227 17.28 -0.14 -7.85
N HIS A 228 16.25 -0.97 -7.78
CA HIS A 228 16.29 -2.30 -7.20
C HIS A 228 16.73 -2.34 -5.71
N TRP A 229 16.51 -1.24 -4.95
CA TRP A 229 16.69 -1.22 -3.49
C TRP A 229 15.53 -1.86 -2.75
N ASN A 230 14.38 -2.02 -3.43
CA ASN A 230 13.25 -2.82 -3.01
C ASN A 230 12.65 -3.54 -4.22
N HIS A 231 12.00 -4.68 -3.98
CA HIS A 231 11.40 -5.52 -5.01
C HIS A 231 9.86 -5.56 -4.92
N ILE A 232 9.23 -4.48 -4.40
CA ILE A 232 7.77 -4.39 -4.28
C ILE A 232 7.08 -4.57 -5.64
N TRP A 233 7.70 -4.05 -6.72
CA TRP A 233 7.18 -4.17 -8.08
C TRP A 233 8.07 -5.09 -8.91
N HIS A 234 7.74 -6.37 -8.93
CA HIS A 234 8.48 -7.40 -9.65
C HIS A 234 8.67 -7.06 -11.15
N TRP A 235 7.68 -6.44 -11.80
CA TRP A 235 7.77 -6.01 -13.19
C TRP A 235 8.82 -4.92 -13.47
N MET A 236 9.39 -4.29 -12.47
CA MET A 236 10.50 -3.32 -12.65
C MET A 236 11.83 -4.00 -12.92
N ASP A 237 11.96 -5.30 -12.66
CA ASP A 237 13.14 -6.07 -13.01
C ASP A 237 13.20 -6.30 -14.53
N PRO A 238 14.31 -5.90 -15.20
CA PRO A 238 14.49 -6.16 -16.62
C PRO A 238 14.49 -7.65 -17.00
N ALA A 239 14.94 -8.52 -16.09
CA ALA A 239 15.03 -9.96 -16.30
C ALA A 239 13.67 -10.58 -16.67
N VAL A 240 12.58 -10.16 -16.03
CA VAL A 240 11.24 -10.72 -16.26
C VAL A 240 10.64 -10.38 -17.65
N THR A 241 11.23 -9.43 -18.37
CA THR A 241 10.76 -9.04 -19.71
C THR A 241 11.72 -9.40 -20.83
N ASP A 242 12.86 -10.04 -20.53
CA ASP A 242 13.88 -10.47 -21.48
C ASP A 242 13.65 -11.95 -21.86
N PRO A 243 13.26 -12.27 -23.11
CA PRO A 243 13.02 -13.65 -23.55
C PRO A 243 14.23 -14.58 -23.47
N THR A 244 15.43 -14.03 -23.28
CA THR A 244 16.68 -14.80 -23.16
C THR A 244 17.05 -15.13 -21.73
N ASN A 245 16.30 -14.58 -20.75
CA ASN A 245 16.55 -14.78 -19.34
C ASN A 245 15.67 -15.92 -18.81
N ALA A 246 16.20 -16.69 -17.86
CA ALA A 246 15.48 -17.78 -17.18
C ALA A 246 14.22 -17.29 -16.45
N HIS A 247 14.24 -16.07 -15.91
CA HIS A 247 13.09 -15.44 -15.22
C HIS A 247 12.09 -14.76 -16.18
N PHE A 248 12.10 -15.08 -17.48
CA PHE A 248 11.18 -14.48 -18.45
C PHE A 248 9.73 -14.83 -18.16
N ASP A 249 8.90 -13.80 -17.93
CA ASP A 249 7.47 -13.94 -17.75
C ASP A 249 6.70 -13.38 -18.96
N PRO A 250 6.06 -14.24 -19.78
CA PRO A 250 5.32 -13.81 -20.96
C PRO A 250 4.12 -12.92 -20.63
N ILE A 251 3.49 -13.09 -19.44
CA ILE A 251 2.33 -12.30 -19.02
C ILE A 251 2.79 -10.87 -18.69
N ILE A 252 3.89 -10.73 -17.95
CA ILE A 252 4.48 -9.42 -17.63
C ILE A 252 5.00 -8.75 -18.89
N ALA A 253 5.67 -9.49 -19.78
CA ALA A 253 6.17 -8.97 -21.06
C ALA A 253 5.03 -8.41 -21.93
N ASN A 254 3.88 -9.06 -21.97
CA ASN A 254 2.70 -8.57 -22.69
C ASN A 254 2.11 -7.28 -22.06
N LYS A 255 2.32 -7.05 -20.76
CA LYS A 255 1.91 -5.81 -20.06
C LYS A 255 2.94 -4.67 -20.18
N LYS A 256 4.10 -4.89 -20.79
CA LYS A 256 5.19 -3.91 -20.95
C LYS A 256 4.76 -2.53 -21.50
N PRO A 257 3.76 -2.40 -22.41
CA PRO A 257 3.29 -1.08 -22.83
C PRO A 257 2.74 -0.22 -21.69
N PHE A 258 2.18 -0.85 -20.64
CA PHE A 258 1.63 -0.20 -19.47
C PHE A 258 2.55 -0.30 -18.24
N LEU A 259 3.15 -1.47 -18.01
CA LEU A 259 4.08 -1.74 -16.91
C LEU A 259 5.53 -1.69 -17.42
N SER A 260 6.04 -0.48 -17.62
CA SER A 260 7.46 -0.22 -17.90
C SER A 260 7.93 0.98 -17.10
N GLN A 261 9.19 0.98 -16.66
CA GLN A 261 9.73 2.06 -15.85
C GLN A 261 9.57 3.44 -16.53
N GLY A 262 9.78 3.52 -17.86
CA GLY A 262 9.63 4.77 -18.60
C GLY A 262 8.21 5.33 -18.57
N PHE A 263 7.21 4.48 -18.85
CA PHE A 263 5.80 4.88 -18.82
C PHE A 263 5.32 5.16 -17.38
N PHE A 264 5.75 4.37 -16.41
CA PHE A 264 5.46 4.59 -15.00
C PHE A 264 5.93 5.98 -14.54
N TRP A 265 7.18 6.36 -14.80
CA TRP A 265 7.70 7.68 -14.43
C TRP A 265 7.02 8.82 -15.19
N PHE A 266 6.74 8.63 -16.48
CA PHE A 266 5.98 9.61 -17.26
C PHE A 266 4.61 9.88 -16.64
N MET A 267 3.88 8.84 -16.27
CA MET A 267 2.57 8.97 -15.61
C MET A 267 2.68 9.56 -14.20
N ASN A 268 3.71 9.21 -13.43
CA ASN A 268 3.96 9.81 -12.11
C ASN A 268 4.15 11.33 -12.19
N VAL A 269 4.89 11.82 -13.19
CA VAL A 269 5.02 13.27 -13.43
C VAL A 269 3.65 13.90 -13.68
N ILE A 270 2.79 13.26 -14.46
CA ILE A 270 1.42 13.76 -14.72
C ILE A 270 0.58 13.77 -13.44
N TYR A 271 0.58 12.66 -12.66
CA TYR A 271 -0.19 12.58 -11.42
C TYR A 271 0.20 13.71 -10.45
N PHE A 272 1.49 13.80 -10.12
CA PHE A 272 1.97 14.82 -9.19
C PHE A 272 1.79 16.24 -9.74
N ALA A 273 2.04 16.47 -11.03
CA ALA A 273 1.83 17.78 -11.63
C ALA A 273 0.36 18.21 -11.53
N VAL A 274 -0.58 17.37 -11.96
CA VAL A 274 -2.00 17.69 -11.93
C VAL A 274 -2.46 17.94 -10.49
N PHE A 275 -2.20 16.99 -9.58
CA PHE A 275 -2.68 17.11 -8.19
C PHE A 275 -2.08 18.31 -7.47
N LEU A 276 -0.78 18.55 -7.59
CA LEU A 276 -0.11 19.68 -6.92
C LEU A 276 -0.47 21.05 -7.53
N LEU A 277 -0.65 21.14 -8.85
CA LEU A 277 -1.04 22.37 -9.50
C LEU A 277 -2.47 22.77 -9.14
N PHE A 278 -3.42 21.82 -9.12
CA PHE A 278 -4.78 22.10 -8.69
C PHE A 278 -4.84 22.43 -7.18
N ALA A 279 -4.13 21.71 -6.34
CA ALA A 279 -4.01 21.99 -4.91
C ALA A 279 -3.54 23.43 -4.65
N ARG A 280 -2.43 23.83 -5.28
CA ARG A 280 -1.91 25.20 -5.21
C ARG A 280 -2.89 26.22 -5.79
N GLY A 281 -3.52 25.86 -6.91
CA GLY A 281 -4.48 26.73 -7.61
C GLY A 281 -5.70 27.04 -6.76
N PHE A 282 -6.35 26.03 -6.16
CA PHE A 282 -7.49 26.23 -5.27
C PHE A 282 -7.11 27.07 -4.05
N ARG A 283 -5.99 26.74 -3.40
CA ARG A 283 -5.51 27.51 -2.24
C ARG A 283 -5.24 28.98 -2.58
N LYS A 284 -4.53 29.26 -3.69
CA LYS A 284 -4.20 30.62 -4.13
C LYS A 284 -5.47 31.41 -4.40
N ARG A 285 -6.41 30.87 -5.18
CA ARG A 285 -7.67 31.56 -5.52
C ARG A 285 -8.58 31.73 -4.31
N SER A 286 -8.60 30.78 -3.38
CA SER A 286 -9.35 30.90 -2.14
C SER A 286 -8.85 32.05 -1.25
N LEU A 287 -7.54 32.23 -1.15
CA LEU A 287 -6.95 33.39 -0.44
C LEU A 287 -7.19 34.71 -1.16
N GLN A 288 -7.21 34.70 -2.49
CA GLN A 288 -7.55 35.88 -3.31
C GLN A 288 -9.03 36.23 -3.17
N GLU A 289 -9.93 35.25 -3.09
CA GLU A 289 -11.37 35.44 -2.85
C GLU A 289 -11.63 36.17 -1.51
N ASP A 290 -10.84 35.86 -0.46
CA ASP A 290 -10.92 36.54 0.83
C ASP A 290 -10.57 38.05 0.74
N LEU A 291 -9.78 38.46 -0.25
CA LEU A 291 -9.33 39.87 -0.44
C LEU A 291 -10.24 40.63 -1.41
N GLU A 292 -10.58 40.01 -2.54
CA GLU A 292 -11.30 40.69 -3.63
C GLU A 292 -12.82 40.61 -3.48
N GLY A 293 -13.33 39.52 -2.91
CA GLY A 293 -14.76 39.24 -2.83
C GLY A 293 -15.43 39.02 -4.19
N GLY A 294 -16.76 39.01 -4.19
CA GLY A 294 -17.59 38.82 -5.40
C GLY A 294 -17.57 37.39 -5.92
N THR A 295 -18.23 37.15 -7.06
CA THR A 295 -18.46 35.83 -7.61
C THR A 295 -17.42 35.38 -8.66
N LYS A 296 -16.61 36.31 -9.18
CA LYS A 296 -15.68 36.05 -10.30
C LYS A 296 -14.65 34.95 -9.99
N ILE A 297 -14.08 34.97 -8.78
CA ILE A 297 -13.08 33.96 -8.36
C ILE A 297 -13.79 32.62 -8.08
N HIS A 298 -14.96 32.66 -7.46
CA HIS A 298 -15.80 31.50 -7.22
C HIS A 298 -16.12 30.76 -8.54
N MET A 299 -16.59 31.47 -9.57
CA MET A 299 -16.88 30.88 -10.88
C MET A 299 -15.64 30.29 -11.57
N LYS A 300 -14.44 30.88 -11.35
CA LYS A 300 -13.18 30.23 -11.79
C LYS A 300 -12.90 28.94 -11.03
N ASN A 301 -13.19 28.90 -9.74
CA ASN A 301 -13.03 27.68 -8.94
C ASN A 301 -14.07 26.62 -9.33
N PHE A 302 -15.31 27.00 -9.62
CA PHE A 302 -16.35 26.13 -10.20
C PHE A 302 -15.83 25.42 -11.46
N ALA A 303 -15.41 26.20 -12.48
CA ALA A 303 -14.92 25.63 -13.74
C ALA A 303 -13.66 24.76 -13.55
N LYS A 304 -12.74 25.16 -12.65
CA LYS A 304 -11.55 24.36 -12.35
C LYS A 304 -11.88 23.14 -11.49
N GLY A 305 -12.89 23.21 -10.63
CA GLY A 305 -13.41 22.06 -9.88
C GLY A 305 -13.97 21.00 -10.82
N ALA A 306 -14.84 21.40 -11.74
CA ALA A 306 -15.40 20.49 -12.75
C ALA A 306 -14.29 19.83 -13.61
N LEU A 307 -13.34 20.61 -14.11
CA LEU A 307 -12.20 20.08 -14.86
C LEU A 307 -11.37 19.10 -14.02
N PHE A 308 -11.11 19.42 -12.76
CA PHE A 308 -10.34 18.56 -11.88
C PHE A 308 -11.05 17.22 -11.63
N LEU A 309 -12.37 17.22 -11.42
CA LEU A 309 -13.13 16.00 -11.20
C LEU A 309 -13.02 15.02 -12.38
N VAL A 310 -13.08 15.52 -13.62
CA VAL A 310 -12.90 14.70 -14.82
C VAL A 310 -11.48 14.12 -14.87
N LEU A 311 -10.46 14.95 -14.67
CA LEU A 311 -9.07 14.49 -14.64
C LEU A 311 -8.83 13.51 -13.48
N PHE A 312 -9.37 13.81 -12.31
CA PHE A 312 -9.23 12.98 -11.12
C PHE A 312 -9.86 11.60 -11.31
N GLY A 313 -11.07 11.51 -11.87
CA GLY A 313 -11.76 10.24 -12.11
C GLY A 313 -10.91 9.27 -12.94
N TYR A 314 -10.25 9.77 -13.97
CA TYR A 314 -9.33 8.98 -14.78
C TYR A 314 -7.99 8.72 -14.07
N LEU A 315 -7.32 9.80 -13.64
CA LEU A 315 -5.95 9.70 -13.12
C LEU A 315 -5.87 8.92 -11.81
N SER A 316 -6.89 9.02 -10.91
CA SER A 316 -6.87 8.26 -9.65
C SER A 316 -7.02 6.75 -9.87
N SER A 317 -7.81 6.34 -10.86
CA SER A 317 -7.94 4.93 -11.22
C SER A 317 -6.63 4.38 -11.80
N VAL A 318 -6.06 5.08 -12.80
CA VAL A 318 -4.79 4.65 -13.42
C VAL A 318 -3.63 4.70 -12.40
N MET A 319 -3.62 5.70 -11.52
CA MET A 319 -2.67 5.80 -10.41
C MET A 319 -2.74 4.58 -9.48
N SER A 320 -3.94 4.15 -9.09
CA SER A 320 -4.09 2.98 -8.21
C SER A 320 -3.69 1.68 -8.91
N TRP A 321 -3.88 1.58 -10.24
CA TRP A 321 -3.37 0.44 -11.02
C TRP A 321 -1.84 0.42 -11.08
N HIS A 322 -1.18 1.58 -11.27
CA HIS A 322 0.27 1.67 -11.32
C HIS A 322 0.94 1.47 -9.95
N TRP A 323 0.36 2.03 -8.88
CA TRP A 323 1.04 2.09 -7.59
C TRP A 323 0.78 0.87 -6.70
N ILE A 324 -0.45 0.36 -6.74
CA ILE A 324 -0.91 -0.69 -5.82
C ILE A 324 -1.26 -1.98 -6.55
N MET A 325 -2.15 -1.94 -7.56
CA MET A 325 -2.58 -3.16 -8.24
C MET A 325 -1.42 -3.87 -8.95
N SER A 326 -0.45 -3.13 -9.47
CA SER A 326 0.71 -3.71 -10.16
C SER A 326 1.72 -4.41 -9.24
N ILE A 327 1.51 -4.40 -7.93
CA ILE A 327 2.25 -5.25 -6.98
C ILE A 327 1.90 -6.72 -7.26
N ASP A 328 0.60 -7.02 -7.40
CA ASP A 328 0.10 -8.32 -7.90
C ASP A 328 0.11 -8.31 -9.43
N THR A 329 1.28 -8.47 -10.06
CA THR A 329 1.52 -8.16 -11.48
C THR A 329 0.67 -8.99 -12.43
N HIS A 330 0.36 -10.24 -12.11
CA HIS A 330 -0.46 -11.14 -12.92
C HIS A 330 -1.95 -10.80 -12.88
N TRP A 331 -2.39 -10.23 -11.76
CA TRP A 331 -3.78 -9.88 -11.53
C TRP A 331 -4.18 -8.50 -12.09
N PHE A 332 -5.46 -8.28 -12.38
CA PHE A 332 -6.00 -6.97 -12.71
C PHE A 332 -7.51 -6.90 -12.45
N SER A 333 -7.99 -5.70 -12.11
CA SER A 333 -9.42 -5.40 -11.98
C SER A 333 -9.68 -3.92 -12.28
N THR A 334 -10.65 -3.66 -13.15
CA THR A 334 -11.07 -2.28 -13.45
C THR A 334 -11.76 -1.61 -12.28
N LEU A 335 -12.46 -2.38 -11.45
CA LEU A 335 -13.16 -1.88 -10.26
C LEU A 335 -12.20 -1.47 -9.14
N PHE A 336 -10.96 -1.99 -9.14
CA PHE A 336 -9.95 -1.71 -8.14
C PHE A 336 -9.70 -0.20 -7.92
N GLY A 337 -9.67 0.57 -9.01
CA GLY A 337 -9.48 2.02 -8.94
C GLY A 337 -10.58 2.74 -8.15
N TRP A 338 -11.83 2.32 -8.32
CA TRP A 338 -12.97 2.86 -7.57
C TRP A 338 -12.96 2.42 -6.11
N PHE A 339 -12.57 1.19 -5.86
CA PHE A 339 -12.42 0.66 -4.52
C PHE A 339 -11.37 1.45 -3.72
N VAL A 340 -10.18 1.62 -4.26
CA VAL A 340 -9.11 2.43 -3.64
C VAL A 340 -9.55 3.89 -3.44
N PHE A 341 -10.21 4.49 -4.42
CA PHE A 341 -10.75 5.84 -4.31
C PHE A 341 -11.74 5.99 -3.15
N SER A 342 -12.64 5.02 -2.96
CA SER A 342 -13.59 5.08 -1.85
C SER A 342 -12.91 5.05 -0.49
N GLY A 343 -11.87 4.22 -0.31
CA GLY A 343 -11.04 4.18 0.88
C GLY A 343 -10.31 5.50 1.16
N ILE A 344 -9.74 6.12 0.12
CA ILE A 344 -9.12 7.45 0.18
C ILE A 344 -10.13 8.52 0.64
N TRP A 345 -11.31 8.52 0.07
CA TRP A 345 -12.32 9.55 0.36
C TRP A 345 -12.90 9.40 1.76
N VAL A 346 -13.25 8.19 2.19
CA VAL A 346 -13.75 7.97 3.55
C VAL A 346 -12.70 8.32 4.60
N SER A 347 -11.43 7.96 4.39
CA SER A 347 -10.33 8.31 5.29
C SER A 347 -10.15 9.81 5.45
N ALA A 348 -10.26 10.56 4.33
CA ALA A 348 -10.23 12.03 4.37
C ALA A 348 -11.42 12.61 5.15
N THR A 349 -12.63 12.09 4.94
CA THR A 349 -13.85 12.55 5.64
C THR A 349 -13.76 12.29 7.14
N ILE A 350 -13.28 11.11 7.53
CA ILE A 350 -13.04 10.76 8.95
C ILE A 350 -12.02 11.72 9.56
N PHE A 351 -10.87 11.93 8.90
CA PHE A 351 -9.83 12.81 9.43
C PHE A 351 -10.32 14.26 9.58
N ILE A 352 -11.13 14.77 8.66
CA ILE A 352 -11.75 16.11 8.77
C ILE A 352 -12.57 16.20 10.06
N LEU A 353 -13.43 15.22 10.33
CA LEU A 353 -14.26 15.21 11.55
C LEU A 353 -13.42 15.14 12.82
N LEU A 354 -12.41 14.25 12.87
CA LEU A 354 -11.51 14.15 14.02
C LEU A 354 -10.77 15.47 14.27
N LEU A 355 -10.27 16.12 13.23
CA LEU A 355 -9.59 17.41 13.32
C LEU A 355 -10.54 18.52 13.76
N VAL A 356 -11.78 18.57 13.27
CA VAL A 356 -12.79 19.54 13.68
C VAL A 356 -13.10 19.41 15.17
N PHE A 357 -13.32 18.19 15.66
CA PHE A 357 -13.60 17.98 17.07
C PHE A 357 -12.41 18.35 17.97
N TRP A 358 -11.19 18.06 17.51
CA TRP A 358 -10.00 18.49 18.22
C TRP A 358 -9.90 20.04 18.27
N LEU A 359 -10.13 20.73 17.15
CA LEU A 359 -10.13 22.19 17.09
C LEU A 359 -11.23 22.82 17.95
N LYS A 360 -12.45 22.22 17.96
CA LYS A 360 -13.53 22.66 18.85
C LYS A 360 -13.16 22.49 20.33
N GLY A 361 -12.47 21.42 20.67
CA GLY A 361 -11.95 21.19 22.02
C GLY A 361 -10.90 22.20 22.47
N GLN A 362 -10.25 22.90 21.51
CA GLN A 362 -9.31 23.99 21.78
C GLN A 362 -9.96 25.39 21.71
N GLY A 363 -11.29 25.48 21.56
CA GLY A 363 -12.03 26.75 21.45
C GLY A 363 -11.92 27.45 20.09
N TYR A 364 -11.49 26.70 19.04
CA TYR A 364 -11.47 27.20 17.66
C TYR A 364 -12.78 26.92 16.90
N VAL A 365 -13.01 27.01 15.76
CA VAL A 365 -14.10 26.62 14.83
C VAL A 365 -15.50 26.46 15.46
N GLU A 366 -15.88 27.30 16.42
CA GLU A 366 -17.20 27.28 17.07
C GLU A 366 -18.34 27.53 16.08
N PHE A 367 -18.07 28.21 14.97
CA PHE A 367 -19.01 28.44 13.88
C PHE A 367 -19.45 27.14 13.17
N ILE A 368 -18.73 26.02 13.35
CA ILE A 368 -19.17 24.70 12.87
C ILE A 368 -20.21 24.17 13.88
N ASN A 369 -21.49 24.24 13.51
CA ASN A 369 -22.59 23.77 14.35
C ASN A 369 -22.88 22.27 14.21
N GLU A 370 -23.87 21.76 14.92
CA GLU A 370 -24.26 20.33 14.89
C GLU A 370 -24.79 19.89 13.51
N SER A 371 -25.43 20.80 12.75
CA SER A 371 -25.90 20.50 11.40
C SER A 371 -24.76 20.23 10.43
N HIS A 372 -23.70 21.03 10.49
CA HIS A 372 -22.49 20.79 9.70
C HIS A 372 -21.85 19.44 10.06
N ILE A 373 -21.73 19.13 11.36
CA ILE A 373 -21.18 17.84 11.81
C ILE A 373 -22.04 16.67 11.33
N HIS A 374 -23.37 16.82 11.39
CA HIS A 374 -24.30 15.83 10.88
C HIS A 374 -24.14 15.59 9.36
N ASP A 375 -23.99 16.67 8.58
CA ASP A 375 -23.79 16.56 7.13
C ASP A 375 -22.47 15.84 6.80
N MET A 376 -21.38 16.17 7.48
CA MET A 376 -20.11 15.45 7.33
C MET A 376 -20.22 13.99 7.83
N GLY A 377 -21.01 13.74 8.90
CA GLY A 377 -21.31 12.39 9.37
C GLY A 377 -22.13 11.57 8.37
N LYS A 378 -23.01 12.21 7.56
CA LYS A 378 -23.69 11.54 6.44
C LYS A 378 -22.70 11.12 5.36
N TRP A 379 -21.72 11.97 5.03
CA TRP A 379 -20.66 11.60 4.08
C TRP A 379 -19.82 10.44 4.61
N MET A 380 -19.37 10.48 5.86
CA MET A 380 -18.63 9.37 6.47
C MET A 380 -19.42 8.06 6.36
N PHE A 381 -20.71 8.07 6.71
CA PHE A 381 -21.59 6.91 6.58
C PHE A 381 -21.76 6.44 5.14
N ALA A 382 -22.09 7.36 4.22
CA ALA A 382 -22.38 7.03 2.83
C ALA A 382 -21.16 6.47 2.09
N ILE A 383 -19.97 7.03 2.33
CA ILE A 383 -18.75 6.56 1.67
C ILE A 383 -18.23 5.26 2.30
N SER A 384 -18.42 5.03 3.60
CA SER A 384 -18.17 3.70 4.20
C SER A 384 -19.05 2.63 3.55
N PHE A 385 -20.31 2.95 3.26
CA PHE A 385 -21.20 2.05 2.53
C PHE A 385 -20.74 1.85 1.09
N LEU A 386 -20.29 2.90 0.40
CA LEU A 386 -19.73 2.81 -0.95
C LEU A 386 -18.48 1.92 -0.99
N TRP A 387 -17.57 2.07 -0.01
CA TRP A 387 -16.39 1.22 0.12
C TRP A 387 -16.77 -0.27 0.24
N THR A 388 -17.71 -0.55 1.12
CA THR A 388 -18.22 -1.91 1.32
C THR A 388 -18.87 -2.48 0.05
N TYR A 389 -19.69 -1.67 -0.63
CA TYR A 389 -20.32 -2.05 -1.89
C TYR A 389 -19.28 -2.42 -2.96
N LEU A 390 -18.22 -1.60 -3.10
CA LEU A 390 -17.17 -1.83 -4.08
C LEU A 390 -16.32 -3.06 -3.72
N PHE A 391 -15.98 -3.25 -2.44
CA PHE A 391 -15.33 -4.46 -1.97
C PHE A 391 -16.15 -5.70 -2.29
N PHE A 392 -17.43 -5.69 -1.89
CA PHE A 392 -18.32 -6.82 -2.14
C PHE A 392 -18.56 -7.07 -3.63
N SER A 393 -18.71 -6.03 -4.43
CA SER A 393 -18.90 -6.15 -5.88
C SER A 393 -17.70 -6.78 -6.55
N GLN A 394 -16.48 -6.36 -6.18
CA GLN A 394 -15.25 -6.95 -6.72
C GLN A 394 -15.10 -8.42 -6.30
N PHE A 395 -15.30 -8.72 -5.02
CA PHE A 395 -15.29 -10.08 -4.50
C PHE A 395 -16.33 -10.96 -5.19
N MET A 396 -17.57 -10.49 -5.29
CA MET A 396 -18.68 -11.25 -5.89
C MET A 396 -18.44 -11.57 -7.36
N LEU A 397 -17.90 -10.62 -8.14
CA LEU A 397 -17.61 -10.84 -9.56
C LEU A 397 -16.52 -11.90 -9.74
N ILE A 398 -15.45 -11.84 -8.97
CA ILE A 398 -14.33 -12.80 -9.06
C ILE A 398 -14.77 -14.17 -8.55
N TRP A 399 -15.47 -14.23 -7.41
CA TRP A 399 -15.99 -15.48 -6.86
C TRP A 399 -17.01 -16.16 -7.78
N TYR A 400 -17.91 -15.38 -8.41
CA TYR A 400 -18.94 -15.92 -9.30
C TYR A 400 -18.36 -16.40 -10.64
N ALA A 401 -17.38 -15.68 -11.19
CA ALA A 401 -16.72 -16.04 -12.45
C ALA A 401 -15.81 -17.28 -12.29
N ASP A 402 -15.20 -17.44 -11.11
CA ASP A 402 -14.30 -18.56 -10.74
C ASP A 402 -13.20 -18.83 -11.79
N ILE A 403 -12.61 -17.73 -12.32
CA ILE A 403 -11.50 -17.81 -13.26
C ILE A 403 -10.22 -18.03 -12.46
N PRO A 404 -9.46 -19.12 -12.71
CA PRO A 404 -8.28 -19.48 -11.89
C PRO A 404 -7.26 -18.35 -11.72
N GLU A 405 -6.98 -17.60 -12.79
CA GLU A 405 -6.01 -16.49 -12.78
C GLU A 405 -6.50 -15.28 -11.98
N GLU A 406 -7.82 -15.10 -11.83
CA GLU A 406 -8.38 -13.96 -11.11
C GLU A 406 -8.63 -14.26 -9.62
N VAL A 407 -8.92 -15.52 -9.26
CA VAL A 407 -9.23 -15.89 -7.88
C VAL A 407 -7.99 -15.87 -6.97
N THR A 408 -6.78 -16.01 -7.52
CA THR A 408 -5.50 -15.99 -6.79
C THR A 408 -5.40 -14.81 -5.85
N TYR A 409 -5.82 -13.61 -6.29
CA TYR A 409 -5.82 -12.40 -5.48
C TYR A 409 -6.55 -12.56 -4.14
N TYR A 410 -7.69 -13.24 -4.12
CA TYR A 410 -8.43 -13.50 -2.89
C TYR A 410 -7.95 -14.74 -2.15
N LEU A 411 -7.42 -15.75 -2.84
CA LEU A 411 -6.88 -16.95 -2.19
C LEU A 411 -5.70 -16.57 -1.28
N ASP A 412 -4.77 -15.76 -1.73
CA ASP A 412 -3.64 -15.28 -0.92
C ASP A 412 -4.13 -14.51 0.32
N ARG A 413 -5.17 -13.68 0.13
CA ARG A 413 -5.75 -12.89 1.23
C ARG A 413 -6.64 -13.70 2.16
N PHE A 414 -7.24 -14.79 1.70
CA PHE A 414 -8.03 -15.72 2.53
C PHE A 414 -7.17 -16.78 3.22
N GLY A 415 -5.95 -16.99 2.77
CA GLY A 415 -4.95 -17.77 3.47
C GLY A 415 -4.45 -17.03 4.73
N ASN A 416 -3.26 -16.52 4.63
CA ASN A 416 -2.53 -15.92 5.77
C ASN A 416 -3.13 -14.61 6.32
N TYR A 417 -3.89 -13.86 5.50
CA TYR A 417 -4.52 -12.58 5.89
C TYR A 417 -5.99 -12.71 6.30
N LYS A 418 -6.53 -13.90 6.42
CA LYS A 418 -7.95 -14.17 6.65
C LYS A 418 -8.55 -13.37 7.81
N TRP A 419 -7.93 -13.41 8.96
CA TRP A 419 -8.49 -12.77 10.16
C TRP A 419 -8.44 -11.25 10.08
N ILE A 420 -7.33 -10.68 9.61
CA ILE A 420 -7.20 -9.23 9.46
C ILE A 420 -8.12 -8.69 8.38
N LEU A 421 -8.27 -9.40 7.25
CA LEU A 421 -9.18 -9.06 6.16
C LEU A 421 -10.64 -9.02 6.64
N TRP A 422 -11.14 -10.11 7.23
CA TRP A 422 -12.53 -10.17 7.67
C TRP A 422 -12.83 -9.24 8.83
N THR A 423 -11.87 -9.00 9.73
CA THR A 423 -12.00 -7.98 10.77
C THR A 423 -12.10 -6.58 10.15
N THR A 424 -11.28 -6.28 9.14
CA THR A 424 -11.31 -4.99 8.44
C THR A 424 -12.65 -4.80 7.73
N VAL A 425 -13.15 -5.81 7.03
CA VAL A 425 -14.47 -5.77 6.39
C VAL A 425 -15.57 -5.59 7.43
N ALA A 426 -15.55 -6.36 8.53
CA ALA A 426 -16.54 -6.24 9.59
C ALA A 426 -16.54 -4.85 10.23
N VAL A 427 -15.38 -4.29 10.53
CA VAL A 427 -15.27 -2.95 11.14
C VAL A 427 -15.72 -1.87 10.17
N ASN A 428 -15.24 -1.88 8.93
CA ASN A 428 -15.55 -0.84 7.95
C ASN A 428 -16.99 -0.92 7.41
N PHE A 429 -17.67 -2.07 7.57
CA PHE A 429 -19.04 -2.27 7.14
C PHE A 429 -20.03 -2.22 8.32
N VAL A 430 -19.89 -3.14 9.30
CA VAL A 430 -20.90 -3.33 10.35
C VAL A 430 -20.96 -2.13 11.30
N ILE A 431 -19.79 -1.59 11.68
CA ILE A 431 -19.74 -0.46 12.62
C ILE A 431 -20.44 0.79 12.06
N PRO A 432 -20.16 1.27 10.83
CA PRO A 432 -20.90 2.40 10.26
C PRO A 432 -22.39 2.13 10.15
N ILE A 433 -22.81 0.96 9.65
CA ILE A 433 -24.23 0.64 9.46
C ILE A 433 -24.97 0.59 10.78
N VAL A 434 -24.43 -0.12 11.78
CA VAL A 434 -25.15 -0.31 13.06
C VAL A 434 -25.12 0.96 13.91
N LEU A 435 -23.96 1.63 13.97
CA LEU A 435 -23.75 2.72 14.93
C LEU A 435 -23.96 4.11 14.34
N LEU A 436 -23.80 4.30 13.02
CA LEU A 436 -23.97 5.61 12.36
C LEU A 436 -25.28 5.73 11.56
N MET A 437 -26.21 4.74 11.62
CA MET A 437 -27.49 4.85 10.91
C MET A 437 -28.34 5.98 11.48
N SER A 438 -28.39 6.14 12.79
CA SER A 438 -29.27 7.13 13.43
C SER A 438 -28.76 8.58 13.23
N ARG A 439 -29.70 9.53 13.24
CA ARG A 439 -29.41 10.97 13.17
C ARG A 439 -28.61 11.42 14.39
N GLU A 440 -28.98 10.96 15.56
CA GLU A 440 -28.37 11.31 16.85
C GLU A 440 -26.91 10.84 16.92
N ALA A 441 -26.62 9.64 16.45
CA ALA A 441 -25.24 9.12 16.43
C ALA A 441 -24.32 9.99 15.59
N LYS A 442 -24.81 10.48 14.43
CA LYS A 442 -24.04 11.38 13.53
C LYS A 442 -23.86 12.81 14.05
N ARG A 443 -24.52 13.19 15.15
CA ARG A 443 -24.37 14.47 15.87
C ARG A 443 -23.56 14.32 17.15
N SER A 444 -23.57 13.14 17.74
CA SER A 444 -22.91 12.84 18.99
C SER A 444 -21.39 12.90 18.87
N LYS A 445 -20.78 13.86 19.56
CA LYS A 445 -19.31 14.00 19.59
C LYS A 445 -18.59 12.71 20.02
N PRO A 446 -18.93 12.05 21.15
CA PRO A 446 -18.23 10.84 21.56
C PRO A 446 -18.39 9.70 20.54
N THR A 447 -19.58 9.54 19.97
CA THR A 447 -19.85 8.51 18.96
C THR A 447 -18.96 8.68 17.74
N ILE A 448 -18.91 9.89 17.16
CA ILE A 448 -18.08 10.16 15.97
C ILE A 448 -16.59 10.05 16.28
N LEU A 449 -16.13 10.51 17.46
CA LEU A 449 -14.72 10.40 17.83
C LEU A 449 -14.27 8.94 17.98
N ILE A 450 -15.05 8.12 18.67
CA ILE A 450 -14.71 6.71 18.89
C ILE A 450 -14.79 5.94 17.57
N ILE A 451 -15.92 6.04 16.86
CA ILE A 451 -16.12 5.32 15.61
C ILE A 451 -15.13 5.82 14.54
N GLY A 452 -14.97 7.15 14.44
CA GLY A 452 -14.02 7.73 13.49
C GLY A 452 -12.58 7.29 13.77
N ALA A 453 -12.14 7.22 15.02
CA ALA A 453 -10.80 6.73 15.36
C ALA A 453 -10.62 5.25 14.98
N ILE A 454 -11.60 4.41 15.26
CA ILE A 454 -11.58 2.98 14.88
C ILE A 454 -11.52 2.86 13.35
N LEU A 455 -12.43 3.50 12.62
CA LEU A 455 -12.47 3.44 11.16
C LEU A 455 -11.19 4.00 10.53
N PHE A 456 -10.60 5.06 11.13
CA PHE A 456 -9.34 5.63 10.63
C PHE A 456 -8.19 4.61 10.66
N VAL A 457 -8.05 3.87 11.75
CA VAL A 457 -7.06 2.80 11.88
C VAL A 457 -7.36 1.66 10.91
N PHE A 458 -8.63 1.25 10.79
CA PHE A 458 -8.98 0.13 9.91
C PHE A 458 -8.93 0.47 8.43
N HIS A 459 -9.03 1.73 8.03
CA HIS A 459 -8.71 2.14 6.65
C HIS A 459 -7.19 2.20 6.38
N TRP A 460 -6.37 2.41 7.39
CA TRP A 460 -4.94 2.18 7.27
C TRP A 460 -4.63 0.67 7.14
N VAL A 461 -5.28 -0.18 7.93
CA VAL A 461 -5.20 -1.65 7.79
C VAL A 461 -5.70 -2.11 6.41
N ASP A 462 -6.72 -1.47 5.84
CA ASP A 462 -7.18 -1.73 4.48
C ASP A 462 -6.05 -1.52 3.45
N VAL A 463 -5.34 -0.38 3.52
CA VAL A 463 -4.16 -0.15 2.66
C VAL A 463 -3.04 -1.15 2.93
N PHE A 464 -2.85 -1.58 4.18
CA PHE A 464 -1.92 -2.64 4.54
C PHE A 464 -2.25 -3.95 3.81
N ILE A 465 -3.54 -4.36 3.79
CA ILE A 465 -4.00 -5.57 3.09
C ILE A 465 -3.91 -5.42 1.55
N LEU A 466 -3.95 -4.21 1.02
CA LEU A 466 -3.74 -3.97 -0.41
C LEU A 466 -2.30 -4.18 -0.85
N VAL A 467 -1.32 -3.89 0.02
CA VAL A 467 0.12 -3.87 -0.31
C VAL A 467 0.83 -5.13 0.14
N MET A 468 0.64 -5.55 1.39
CA MET A 468 1.47 -6.59 2.00
C MET A 468 1.38 -7.96 1.32
N PRO A 469 0.20 -8.48 0.94
CA PRO A 469 0.13 -9.82 0.34
C PRO A 469 0.98 -10.00 -0.90
N GLY A 470 1.01 -9.00 -1.79
CA GLY A 470 1.80 -9.06 -3.03
C GLY A 470 3.27 -8.62 -2.87
N SER A 471 3.70 -8.20 -1.69
CA SER A 471 5.08 -7.70 -1.49
C SER A 471 5.87 -8.45 -0.43
N VAL A 472 5.22 -9.01 0.60
CA VAL A 472 5.86 -9.78 1.69
C VAL A 472 5.20 -11.13 1.92
N PHE A 473 4.21 -11.48 1.11
CA PHE A 473 3.49 -12.76 1.13
C PHE A 473 2.97 -13.09 2.54
N ASP A 474 3.38 -14.21 3.14
CA ASP A 474 3.00 -14.71 4.46
C ASP A 474 3.82 -14.12 5.62
N HIS A 475 4.94 -13.45 5.34
CA HIS A 475 5.87 -12.91 6.35
C HIS A 475 5.45 -11.55 6.94
N TRP A 476 4.16 -11.31 7.05
CA TRP A 476 3.63 -10.08 7.62
C TRP A 476 3.42 -10.18 9.14
N SER A 477 3.58 -9.06 9.81
CA SER A 477 3.08 -8.89 11.18
C SER A 477 2.75 -7.42 11.44
N ILE A 478 1.91 -7.16 12.44
CA ILE A 478 1.70 -5.80 12.94
C ILE A 478 2.42 -5.68 14.27
N GLY A 479 3.63 -5.14 14.22
CA GLY A 479 4.52 -4.98 15.37
C GLY A 479 4.95 -3.54 15.59
N LEU A 480 6.07 -3.39 16.29
CA LEU A 480 6.65 -2.07 16.59
C LEU A 480 7.08 -1.32 15.34
N LEU A 481 7.47 -2.02 14.28
CA LEU A 481 7.87 -1.44 13.00
C LEU A 481 6.69 -0.72 12.34
N GLU A 482 5.55 -1.42 12.17
CA GLU A 482 4.35 -0.90 11.52
C GLU A 482 3.72 0.23 12.33
N VAL A 483 3.51 -0.02 13.62
CA VAL A 483 2.92 0.96 14.53
C VAL A 483 3.83 2.18 14.66
N GLY A 484 5.14 2.00 14.76
CA GLY A 484 6.12 3.08 14.85
C GLY A 484 6.11 3.96 13.61
N MET A 485 6.09 3.37 12.42
CA MET A 485 6.01 4.12 11.16
C MET A 485 4.67 4.86 11.03
N PHE A 486 3.54 4.21 11.34
CA PHE A 486 2.23 4.85 11.34
C PHE A 486 2.18 6.07 12.28
N VAL A 487 2.65 5.93 13.51
CA VAL A 487 2.67 7.03 14.50
C VAL A 487 3.57 8.17 14.05
N SER A 488 4.73 7.87 13.45
CA SER A 488 5.64 8.88 12.89
C SER A 488 5.00 9.67 11.77
N PHE A 489 4.39 8.98 10.81
CA PHE A 489 3.68 9.60 9.68
C PHE A 489 2.47 10.41 10.15
N LEU A 490 1.68 9.87 11.09
CA LEU A 490 0.54 10.59 11.68
C LEU A 490 1.00 11.89 12.36
N GLY A 491 2.06 11.83 13.15
CA GLY A 491 2.63 13.01 13.81
C GLY A 491 3.11 14.06 12.80
N LEU A 492 3.84 13.64 11.76
CA LEU A 492 4.33 14.51 10.70
C LEU A 492 3.18 15.09 9.86
N PHE A 493 2.19 14.26 9.53
CA PHE A 493 1.00 14.69 8.81
C PHE A 493 0.24 15.78 9.57
N ILE A 494 -0.07 15.55 10.85
CA ILE A 494 -0.74 16.54 11.71
C ILE A 494 0.11 17.80 11.83
N PHE A 495 1.44 17.69 11.95
CA PHE A 495 2.33 18.85 12.00
C PHE A 495 2.21 19.73 10.76
N VAL A 496 2.25 19.13 9.56
CA VAL A 496 2.14 19.86 8.29
C VAL A 496 0.75 20.48 8.13
N VAL A 497 -0.31 19.75 8.47
CA VAL A 497 -1.70 20.22 8.42
C VAL A 497 -1.89 21.43 9.35
N LEU A 498 -1.50 21.34 10.61
CA LEU A 498 -1.66 22.43 11.57
C LEU A 498 -0.76 23.64 11.23
N ARG A 499 0.44 23.41 10.72
CA ARG A 499 1.31 24.48 10.19
C ARG A 499 0.66 25.17 8.99
N THR A 500 0.00 24.44 8.10
CA THR A 500 -0.68 25.01 6.94
C THR A 500 -1.95 25.76 7.37
N LEU A 501 -2.68 25.24 8.36
CA LEU A 501 -3.86 25.86 8.93
C LEU A 501 -3.55 27.22 9.59
N SER A 502 -2.39 27.34 10.25
CA SER A 502 -1.99 28.58 10.92
C SER A 502 -1.63 29.73 9.98
N LYS A 503 -1.50 29.47 8.65
CA LYS A 503 -1.12 30.49 7.65
C LYS A 503 -2.29 31.32 7.11
N ALA A 504 -3.54 31.01 7.50
CA ALA A 504 -4.73 31.71 7.04
C ALA A 504 -5.82 31.74 8.11
N PRO A 505 -6.80 32.65 8.02
CA PRO A 505 -7.97 32.62 8.90
C PRO A 505 -8.72 31.30 8.79
N LEU A 506 -9.25 30.79 9.91
CA LEU A 506 -10.00 29.54 9.97
C LEU A 506 -11.33 29.57 9.20
N LEU A 507 -11.94 30.73 9.12
CA LEU A 507 -13.14 30.98 8.34
C LEU A 507 -12.77 31.81 7.10
N VAL A 508 -13.29 31.44 5.96
CA VAL A 508 -13.24 32.24 4.73
C VAL A 508 -14.02 33.54 4.94
N LYS A 509 -13.65 34.62 4.24
CA LYS A 509 -14.26 35.93 4.52
C LYS A 509 -15.34 36.33 3.49
N ASN A 510 -15.06 36.19 2.23
CA ASN A 510 -15.87 36.72 1.15
C ASN A 510 -16.41 35.66 0.20
N HIS A 511 -16.69 34.45 0.73
CA HIS A 511 -17.25 33.37 -0.07
C HIS A 511 -18.76 33.64 -0.32
N PRO A 512 -19.29 33.48 -1.55
CA PRO A 512 -20.69 33.81 -1.87
C PRO A 512 -21.73 33.11 -1.01
N TYR A 513 -21.47 31.86 -0.60
CA TYR A 513 -22.39 31.04 0.21
C TYR A 513 -22.08 31.05 1.71
N LEU A 514 -21.23 31.99 2.20
CA LEU A 514 -20.80 31.97 3.60
C LEU A 514 -21.97 32.22 4.56
N ASP A 515 -22.77 33.25 4.28
CA ASP A 515 -23.91 33.63 5.15
C ASP A 515 -24.97 32.54 5.22
N GLU A 516 -25.29 31.93 4.08
CA GLU A 516 -26.20 30.78 4.01
C GLU A 516 -25.68 29.61 4.85
N ASN A 517 -24.39 29.31 4.72
CA ASN A 517 -23.77 28.19 5.44
C ASN A 517 -23.74 28.43 6.96
N LEU A 518 -23.41 29.64 7.42
CA LEU A 518 -23.37 29.94 8.86
C LEU A 518 -24.75 29.82 9.53
N HIS A 519 -25.84 30.08 8.79
CA HIS A 519 -27.21 29.98 9.28
C HIS A 519 -27.89 28.65 8.93
N GLN A 520 -27.12 27.66 8.46
CA GLN A 520 -27.65 26.34 8.15
C GLN A 520 -28.13 25.62 9.41
N HIS A 521 -29.42 25.24 9.40
CA HIS A 521 -30.07 24.41 10.41
C HIS A 521 -30.80 23.27 9.71
N THR A 522 -30.42 22.00 9.99
CA THR A 522 -31.05 20.78 9.43
C THR A 522 -31.55 19.86 10.52
#